data_0067a403b6c8ccb6e68847fcc532f717
#
_entry.id   0067a403b6c8ccb6e68847fcc532f717
#
_cell.length_a   1.000
_cell.length_b   1.000
_cell.length_c   1.000
_cell.angle_alpha   90.00
_cell.angle_beta   90.00
_cell.angle_gamma   90.00
#
_symmetry.space_group_name_H-M   'P 1'
#
loop_
_entity.id
_entity.type
_entity.pdbx_description
1 polymer ?
#
loop_
_entity_poly.entity_id
_entity_poly.type
_entity_poly.pdbx_seq_one_letter_code
_entity_poly.pdbx_strand_id
1 'polypeptide(L)'
;MISILIPCYNYNAYDLVARLEKECLTLGVVFEIISIDDASFSTLNEVNQKINMLTNCKFFESKKNIGRVANRQLLSQKAQYKWLLYIDVDVKPLNDNFIKVYVNEIKKGFEVVFGGFNYKNIETNNLRYLFGKSREDVQSVIRNKNPYKYIISSNFLVKKVIFDKINKNININGYGMDYFFGALLKENLVSINHIDNEVTHYGLDDNSKFLAKTKEALENLHYLNTNKLINKNDITILKYYRLFNFFGLKKIISKLIKIFSKSIESNLKGSNPSLFVFDLYRLSYLCSLK
;
A
#
# COMPACT_ATOMS: atom_id res chain seq x y z
N MET A 1 5.22 16.75 16.94
CA MET A 1 5.41 15.40 17.52
C MET A 1 4.81 14.37 16.56
N ILE A 2 5.58 13.32 16.21
CA ILE A 2 5.20 12.35 15.19
C ILE A 2 5.71 10.95 15.58
N SER A 3 4.88 9.91 15.36
CA SER A 3 5.28 8.51 15.44
C SER A 3 5.48 7.97 14.02
N ILE A 4 6.69 7.52 13.70
CA ILE A 4 7.02 6.90 12.41
C ILE A 4 6.89 5.38 12.60
N LEU A 5 6.04 4.75 11.80
CA LEU A 5 5.60 3.38 11.97
C LEU A 5 5.98 2.54 10.76
N ILE A 6 6.80 1.52 10.97
CA ILE A 6 7.38 0.71 9.91
C ILE A 6 6.97 -0.77 10.11
N PRO A 7 5.91 -1.24 9.41
CA PRO A 7 5.58 -2.65 9.41
C PRO A 7 6.67 -3.42 8.66
N CYS A 8 7.18 -4.49 9.28
CA CYS A 8 8.27 -5.31 8.75
C CYS A 8 7.83 -6.78 8.62
N TYR A 9 8.30 -7.45 7.59
CA TYR A 9 8.22 -8.90 7.42
C TYR A 9 9.36 -9.39 6.54
N ASN A 10 10.29 -10.14 7.10
CA ASN A 10 11.44 -10.70 6.40
C ASN A 10 12.23 -9.66 5.58
N TYR A 11 12.55 -8.53 6.20
CA TYR A 11 13.26 -7.43 5.55
C TYR A 11 14.21 -6.70 6.51
N ASN A 12 15.29 -6.10 5.98
CA ASN A 12 16.19 -5.24 6.76
C ASN A 12 15.56 -3.84 6.90
N ALA A 13 15.12 -3.52 8.11
CA ALA A 13 14.53 -2.23 8.46
C ALA A 13 15.57 -1.20 8.95
N TYR A 14 16.76 -1.66 9.36
CA TYR A 14 17.75 -0.84 10.04
C TYR A 14 18.17 0.41 9.23
N ASP A 15 18.51 0.22 7.96
CA ASP A 15 18.99 1.33 7.12
C ASP A 15 17.94 2.42 6.93
N LEU A 16 16.68 2.02 6.74
CA LEU A 16 15.56 2.97 6.62
C LEU A 16 15.36 3.72 7.94
N VAL A 17 15.33 3.01 9.06
CA VAL A 17 15.14 3.60 10.39
C VAL A 17 16.26 4.58 10.73
N ALA A 18 17.53 4.19 10.51
CA ALA A 18 18.69 5.02 10.79
C ALA A 18 18.69 6.32 9.95
N ARG A 19 18.28 6.24 8.67
CA ARG A 19 18.13 7.43 7.82
C ARG A 19 17.06 8.37 8.36
N LEU A 20 15.89 7.85 8.73
CA LEU A 20 14.76 8.65 9.24
C LEU A 20 15.07 9.26 10.60
N GLU A 21 15.72 8.50 11.49
CA GLU A 21 16.20 8.99 12.79
C GLU A 21 17.16 10.17 12.63
N LYS A 22 18.17 10.02 11.76
CA LYS A 22 19.13 11.10 11.46
C LYS A 22 18.43 12.36 10.99
N GLU A 23 17.45 12.26 10.08
CA GLU A 23 16.69 13.42 9.62
C GLU A 23 15.88 14.06 10.76
N CYS A 24 15.19 13.25 11.58
CA CYS A 24 14.44 13.75 12.72
C CYS A 24 15.32 14.52 13.73
N LEU A 25 16.50 13.98 14.06
CA LEU A 25 17.47 14.61 14.95
C LEU A 25 17.97 15.95 14.39
N THR A 26 18.31 15.96 13.10
CA THR A 26 18.77 17.18 12.40
C THR A 26 17.71 18.28 12.40
N LEU A 27 16.43 17.90 12.26
CA LEU A 27 15.29 18.82 12.29
C LEU A 27 14.90 19.28 13.69
N GLY A 28 15.39 18.64 14.75
CA GLY A 28 15.00 18.92 16.14
C GLY A 28 13.51 18.63 16.41
N VAL A 29 12.87 17.72 15.65
CA VAL A 29 11.46 17.37 15.88
C VAL A 29 11.34 16.36 17.01
N VAL A 30 10.26 16.42 17.76
CA VAL A 30 9.93 15.39 18.76
C VAL A 30 9.32 14.21 18.02
N PHE A 31 9.96 13.06 18.09
CA PHE A 31 9.61 11.84 17.32
C PHE A 31 9.83 10.56 18.11
N GLU A 32 9.25 9.50 17.61
CA GLU A 32 9.62 8.12 17.85
C GLU A 32 9.55 7.33 16.52
N ILE A 33 10.33 6.27 16.40
CA ILE A 33 10.26 5.32 15.30
C ILE A 33 10.01 3.93 15.86
N ILE A 34 8.95 3.28 15.40
CA ILE A 34 8.57 1.93 15.84
C ILE A 34 8.52 1.02 14.62
N SER A 35 9.29 -0.06 14.63
CA SER A 35 9.19 -1.13 13.65
C SER A 35 8.76 -2.42 14.32
N ILE A 36 7.85 -3.17 13.67
CA ILE A 36 7.38 -4.47 14.17
C ILE A 36 7.51 -5.50 13.04
N ASP A 37 8.34 -6.53 13.28
CA ASP A 37 8.38 -7.73 12.44
C ASP A 37 7.20 -8.63 12.76
N ASP A 38 6.43 -9.00 11.74
CA ASP A 38 5.21 -9.79 11.86
C ASP A 38 5.50 -11.31 11.86
N ALA A 39 6.37 -11.74 12.79
CA ALA A 39 6.78 -13.12 12.98
C ALA A 39 7.37 -13.77 11.71
N SER A 40 8.34 -13.12 11.09
CA SER A 40 9.05 -13.65 9.92
C SER A 40 10.09 -14.72 10.32
N PHE A 41 10.55 -14.71 11.57
CA PHE A 41 11.64 -15.55 12.08
C PHE A 41 12.90 -15.46 11.21
N SER A 42 13.14 -14.29 10.62
CA SER A 42 14.25 -14.04 9.70
C SER A 42 15.55 -13.77 10.45
N THR A 43 16.68 -14.25 9.92
CA THR A 43 18.03 -13.88 10.38
C THR A 43 18.30 -12.38 10.23
N LEU A 44 17.58 -11.68 9.36
CA LEU A 44 17.65 -10.21 9.24
C LEU A 44 17.25 -9.48 10.52
N ASN A 45 16.48 -10.14 11.40
CA ASN A 45 16.08 -9.56 12.68
C ASN A 45 17.27 -9.32 13.62
N GLU A 46 18.37 -10.07 13.49
CA GLU A 46 19.61 -9.78 14.24
C GLU A 46 20.14 -8.37 13.92
N VAL A 47 20.07 -7.95 12.66
CA VAL A 47 20.44 -6.59 12.25
C VAL A 47 19.39 -5.59 12.72
N ASN A 48 18.11 -5.95 12.61
CA ASN A 48 17.00 -5.07 13.02
C ASN A 48 17.00 -4.78 14.52
N GLN A 49 17.49 -5.69 15.37
CA GLN A 49 17.65 -5.45 16.82
C GLN A 49 18.56 -4.24 17.12
N LYS A 50 19.50 -3.89 16.23
CA LYS A 50 20.34 -2.67 16.38
C LYS A 50 19.52 -1.39 16.35
N ILE A 51 18.29 -1.39 15.84
CA ILE A 51 17.35 -0.27 15.90
C ILE A 51 17.14 0.18 17.34
N ASN A 52 17.16 -0.74 18.31
CA ASN A 52 16.98 -0.43 19.72
C ASN A 52 18.14 0.39 20.34
N MET A 53 19.26 0.53 19.62
CA MET A 53 20.38 1.39 20.01
C MET A 53 20.25 2.82 19.49
N LEU A 54 19.34 3.09 18.54
CA LEU A 54 19.08 4.39 17.94
C LEU A 54 18.19 5.24 18.86
N THR A 55 18.29 6.57 18.72
CA THR A 55 17.57 7.51 19.56
C THR A 55 16.07 7.47 19.30
N ASN A 56 15.26 7.25 20.32
CA ASN A 56 13.80 7.16 20.22
C ASN A 56 13.28 6.11 19.23
N CYS A 57 14.07 5.07 18.96
CA CYS A 57 13.70 3.97 18.06
C CYS A 57 13.46 2.68 18.82
N LYS A 58 12.50 1.88 18.34
CA LYS A 58 12.16 0.56 18.92
C LYS A 58 11.88 -0.44 17.81
N PHE A 59 12.43 -1.64 17.95
CA PHE A 59 12.14 -2.80 17.13
C PHE A 59 11.51 -3.89 17.99
N PHE A 60 10.43 -4.47 17.49
CA PHE A 60 9.73 -5.58 18.14
C PHE A 60 9.56 -6.74 17.16
N GLU A 61 9.60 -7.95 17.69
CA GLU A 61 9.28 -9.17 16.97
C GLU A 61 7.97 -9.75 17.50
N SER A 62 7.01 -9.97 16.62
CA SER A 62 5.74 -10.62 16.97
C SER A 62 5.96 -12.14 17.15
N LYS A 63 5.22 -12.75 18.06
CA LYS A 63 5.26 -14.22 18.27
C LYS A 63 4.48 -15.00 17.22
N LYS A 64 3.54 -14.33 16.53
CA LYS A 64 2.65 -14.92 15.52
C LYS A 64 2.43 -13.91 14.39
N ASN A 65 2.42 -14.41 13.16
CA ASN A 65 2.02 -13.57 12.01
C ASN A 65 0.53 -13.23 12.11
N ILE A 66 0.23 -11.93 12.17
CA ILE A 66 -1.13 -11.38 12.29
C ILE A 66 -1.59 -10.69 11.02
N GLY A 67 -0.70 -10.54 10.05
CA GLY A 67 -0.97 -9.90 8.76
C GLY A 67 -0.83 -8.38 8.79
N ARG A 68 -0.68 -7.80 7.60
CA ARG A 68 -0.29 -6.39 7.44
C ARG A 68 -1.27 -5.37 8.03
N VAL A 69 -2.57 -5.66 7.99
CA VAL A 69 -3.61 -4.76 8.56
C VAL A 69 -3.51 -4.73 10.07
N ALA A 70 -3.46 -5.91 10.70
CA ALA A 70 -3.36 -6.04 12.16
C ALA A 70 -1.99 -5.56 12.68
N ASN A 71 -0.89 -5.79 11.93
CA ASN A 71 0.42 -5.28 12.31
C ASN A 71 0.45 -3.73 12.30
N ARG A 72 -0.16 -3.08 11.30
CA ARG A 72 -0.32 -1.61 11.32
C ARG A 72 -1.17 -1.13 12.50
N GLN A 73 -2.22 -1.87 12.88
CA GLN A 73 -3.01 -1.53 14.07
C GLN A 73 -2.19 -1.67 15.35
N LEU A 74 -1.37 -2.72 15.47
CA LEU A 74 -0.47 -2.92 16.61
C LEU A 74 0.56 -1.80 16.72
N LEU A 75 1.12 -1.35 15.59
CA LEU A 75 2.00 -0.18 15.51
C LEU A 75 1.30 1.09 16.04
N SER A 76 0.05 1.36 15.59
CA SER A 76 -0.72 2.48 16.09
C SER A 76 -0.95 2.41 17.61
N GLN A 77 -1.28 1.23 18.14
CA GLN A 77 -1.50 1.04 19.58
C GLN A 77 -0.25 1.34 20.41
N LYS A 78 0.94 1.04 19.89
CA LYS A 78 2.22 1.35 20.55
C LYS A 78 2.65 2.81 20.40
N ALA A 79 2.13 3.52 19.41
CA ALA A 79 2.48 4.90 19.11
C ALA A 79 1.95 5.87 20.18
N GLN A 80 2.82 6.80 20.63
CA GLN A 80 2.51 7.80 21.67
C GLN A 80 1.90 9.08 21.10
N TYR A 81 2.27 9.44 19.85
CA TYR A 81 1.91 10.74 19.31
C TYR A 81 0.64 10.69 18.46
N LYS A 82 -0.02 11.83 18.35
CA LYS A 82 -1.29 11.98 17.61
C LYS A 82 -1.17 11.92 16.09
N TRP A 83 0.06 12.06 15.55
CA TRP A 83 0.34 11.93 14.14
C TRP A 83 1.16 10.69 13.87
N LEU A 84 0.68 9.84 12.99
CA LEU A 84 1.30 8.59 12.57
C LEU A 84 1.78 8.73 11.13
N LEU A 85 3.07 8.49 10.89
CA LEU A 85 3.65 8.38 9.55
C LEU A 85 3.96 6.92 9.27
N TYR A 86 3.15 6.29 8.44
CA TYR A 86 3.41 4.93 7.98
C TYR A 86 4.36 4.93 6.79
N ILE A 87 5.39 4.09 6.84
CA ILE A 87 6.34 3.86 5.76
C ILE A 87 6.57 2.36 5.67
N ASP A 88 6.32 1.76 4.50
CA ASP A 88 6.64 0.34 4.29
C ASP A 88 8.16 0.14 4.31
N VAL A 89 8.61 -1.02 4.78
CA VAL A 89 10.04 -1.30 5.01
C VAL A 89 10.86 -1.44 3.72
N ASP A 90 10.21 -1.75 2.60
CA ASP A 90 10.80 -2.01 1.28
C ASP A 90 10.82 -0.77 0.36
N VAL A 91 10.65 0.41 0.95
CA VAL A 91 10.71 1.68 0.22
C VAL A 91 11.85 2.57 0.73
N LYS A 92 12.30 3.52 -0.10
CA LYS A 92 13.27 4.55 0.31
C LYS A 92 12.72 5.94 -0.05
N PRO A 93 12.74 6.91 0.89
CA PRO A 93 12.45 8.30 0.59
C PRO A 93 13.33 8.82 -0.56
N LEU A 94 12.71 9.52 -1.52
CA LEU A 94 13.42 10.07 -2.67
C LEU A 94 14.24 11.30 -2.28
N ASN A 95 13.70 12.12 -1.37
CA ASN A 95 14.28 13.39 -0.95
C ASN A 95 14.89 13.30 0.46
N ASP A 96 15.92 14.11 0.72
CA ASP A 96 16.58 14.19 2.03
C ASP A 96 15.81 15.04 3.06
N ASN A 97 14.79 15.77 2.61
CA ASN A 97 13.90 16.56 3.48
C ASN A 97 12.51 15.90 3.67
N PHE A 98 12.47 14.58 3.59
CA PHE A 98 11.24 13.79 3.60
C PHE A 98 10.38 14.00 4.85
N ILE A 99 10.96 13.95 6.03
CA ILE A 99 10.26 14.19 7.30
C ILE A 99 9.84 15.66 7.43
N LYS A 100 10.72 16.60 7.02
CA LYS A 100 10.43 18.04 7.06
C LYS A 100 9.16 18.39 6.29
N VAL A 101 8.97 17.76 5.11
CA VAL A 101 7.77 17.96 4.30
C VAL A 101 6.51 17.53 5.05
N TYR A 102 6.50 16.34 5.66
CA TYR A 102 5.36 15.88 6.46
C TYR A 102 5.10 16.72 7.71
N VAL A 103 6.14 17.16 8.41
CA VAL A 103 5.99 18.05 9.57
C VAL A 103 5.32 19.38 9.18
N ASN A 104 5.63 19.90 8.00
CA ASN A 104 4.97 21.10 7.48
C ASN A 104 3.48 20.85 7.10
N GLU A 105 3.15 19.67 6.59
CA GLU A 105 1.77 19.30 6.26
C GLU A 105 0.88 19.21 7.51
N ILE A 106 1.42 18.83 8.67
CA ILE A 106 0.69 18.79 9.95
C ILE A 106 -0.01 20.12 10.25
N LYS A 107 0.59 21.25 9.84
CA LYS A 107 0.07 22.59 10.09
C LYS A 107 -1.07 22.98 9.16
N LYS A 108 -1.29 22.26 8.05
CA LYS A 108 -2.29 22.61 7.03
C LYS A 108 -3.71 22.12 7.35
N GLY A 109 -3.89 21.31 8.38
CA GLY A 109 -5.20 20.92 8.89
C GLY A 109 -5.80 19.65 8.28
N PHE A 110 -5.21 19.06 7.24
CA PHE A 110 -5.66 17.79 6.69
C PHE A 110 -5.54 16.65 7.72
N GLU A 111 -6.39 15.64 7.58
CA GLU A 111 -6.41 14.50 8.48
C GLU A 111 -5.54 13.35 7.99
N VAL A 112 -5.39 13.25 6.66
CA VAL A 112 -4.51 12.27 6.00
C VAL A 112 -3.73 12.97 4.89
N VAL A 113 -2.44 12.63 4.76
CA VAL A 113 -1.56 13.14 3.69
C VAL A 113 -0.82 11.97 3.06
N PHE A 114 -0.98 11.75 1.75
CA PHE A 114 -0.30 10.71 0.99
C PHE A 114 0.88 11.30 0.21
N GLY A 115 2.09 10.75 0.39
CA GLY A 115 3.32 11.21 -0.27
C GLY A 115 3.47 10.73 -1.71
N GLY A 116 2.97 9.53 -2.01
CA GLY A 116 3.05 8.94 -3.34
C GLY A 116 4.25 8.02 -3.57
N PHE A 117 4.27 7.40 -4.74
CA PHE A 117 5.34 6.55 -5.23
C PHE A 117 6.11 7.19 -6.39
N ASN A 118 7.36 6.77 -6.53
CA ASN A 118 8.19 7.04 -7.68
C ASN A 118 8.91 5.76 -8.13
N TYR A 119 9.10 5.61 -9.44
CA TYR A 119 9.77 4.46 -10.06
C TYR A 119 11.00 4.88 -10.86
N LYS A 120 11.62 6.03 -10.52
CA LYS A 120 12.89 6.47 -11.13
C LYS A 120 14.03 5.54 -10.72
N ASN A 121 14.99 5.38 -11.61
CA ASN A 121 16.21 4.59 -11.37
C ASN A 121 15.97 3.10 -11.07
N ILE A 122 14.87 2.54 -11.56
CA ILE A 122 14.58 1.11 -11.51
C ILE A 122 14.69 0.57 -12.94
N GLU A 123 15.71 -0.25 -13.18
CA GLU A 123 15.96 -0.88 -14.48
C GLU A 123 15.33 -2.28 -14.53
N THR A 124 14.06 -2.34 -14.86
CA THR A 124 13.34 -3.60 -15.08
C THR A 124 12.11 -3.38 -15.95
N ASN A 125 11.68 -4.42 -16.64
CA ASN A 125 10.46 -4.44 -17.44
C ASN A 125 9.43 -5.44 -16.87
N ASN A 126 9.57 -5.84 -15.60
CA ASN A 126 8.61 -6.76 -15.03
C ASN A 126 7.21 -6.12 -14.89
N LEU A 127 6.19 -6.97 -14.78
CA LEU A 127 4.79 -6.54 -14.76
C LEU A 127 4.48 -5.61 -13.57
N ARG A 128 5.11 -5.88 -12.40
CA ARG A 128 4.92 -5.04 -11.20
C ARG A 128 5.43 -3.61 -11.42
N TYR A 129 6.62 -3.48 -12.04
CA TYR A 129 7.18 -2.18 -12.37
C TYR A 129 6.31 -1.43 -13.39
N LEU A 130 5.95 -2.09 -14.51
CA LEU A 130 5.14 -1.46 -15.55
C LEU A 130 3.78 -0.99 -15.01
N PHE A 131 3.16 -1.80 -14.15
CA PHE A 131 1.92 -1.43 -13.48
C PHE A 131 2.11 -0.22 -12.56
N GLY A 132 3.11 -0.27 -11.69
CA GLY A 132 3.41 0.81 -10.75
C GLY A 132 3.74 2.11 -11.45
N LYS A 133 4.63 2.06 -12.45
CA LYS A 133 5.01 3.24 -13.26
C LYS A 133 3.82 3.88 -13.98
N SER A 134 2.89 3.04 -14.48
CA SER A 134 1.72 3.54 -15.23
C SER A 134 0.57 3.99 -14.32
N ARG A 135 0.40 3.43 -13.11
CA ARG A 135 -0.82 3.58 -12.31
C ARG A 135 -0.60 4.20 -10.93
N GLU A 136 0.62 4.14 -10.39
CA GLU A 136 0.95 4.60 -9.04
C GLU A 136 1.87 5.83 -9.06
N ASP A 137 2.79 5.94 -10.04
CA ASP A 137 3.67 7.10 -10.25
C ASP A 137 2.88 8.26 -10.89
N VAL A 138 2.02 8.87 -10.09
CA VAL A 138 1.08 9.91 -10.52
C VAL A 138 1.31 11.16 -9.67
N GLN A 139 1.47 12.32 -10.31
CA GLN A 139 1.67 13.60 -9.63
C GLN A 139 0.53 13.96 -8.69
N SER A 140 0.84 14.62 -7.59
CA SER A 140 -0.11 15.01 -6.55
C SER A 140 -1.26 15.85 -7.08
N VAL A 141 -1.01 16.74 -8.04
CA VAL A 141 -2.03 17.58 -8.67
C VAL A 141 -3.14 16.76 -9.35
N ILE A 142 -2.78 15.59 -9.90
CA ILE A 142 -3.73 14.66 -10.52
C ILE A 142 -4.43 13.84 -9.44
N ARG A 143 -3.66 13.38 -8.42
CA ARG A 143 -4.19 12.59 -7.30
C ARG A 143 -5.22 13.38 -6.49
N ASN A 144 -5.01 14.69 -6.29
CA ASN A 144 -5.93 15.57 -5.57
C ASN A 144 -7.27 15.82 -6.29
N LYS A 145 -7.35 15.60 -7.62
CA LYS A 145 -8.64 15.66 -8.34
C LYS A 145 -9.61 14.56 -7.91
N ASN A 146 -9.09 13.43 -7.41
CA ASN A 146 -9.87 12.29 -6.90
C ASN A 146 -9.16 11.69 -5.69
N PRO A 147 -9.17 12.36 -4.52
CA PRO A 147 -8.26 12.07 -3.41
C PRO A 147 -8.45 10.66 -2.81
N TYR A 148 -9.64 10.10 -2.88
CA TYR A 148 -9.91 8.75 -2.36
C TYR A 148 -9.57 7.61 -3.35
N LYS A 149 -9.16 7.94 -4.59
CA LYS A 149 -8.83 6.94 -5.61
C LYS A 149 -7.39 6.45 -5.52
N TYR A 150 -6.46 7.32 -5.15
CA TYR A 150 -5.03 7.07 -5.18
C TYR A 150 -4.50 6.81 -3.76
N ILE A 151 -4.98 5.74 -3.14
CA ILE A 151 -4.57 5.35 -1.80
C ILE A 151 -3.33 4.48 -1.88
N ILE A 152 -2.22 4.98 -1.36
CA ILE A 152 -0.92 4.31 -1.33
C ILE A 152 -0.51 4.18 0.13
N SER A 153 -0.72 3.02 0.72
CA SER A 153 -0.51 2.78 2.15
C SER A 153 0.96 2.64 2.57
N SER A 154 1.88 2.69 1.61
CA SER A 154 3.33 2.56 1.88
C SER A 154 4.01 3.86 2.29
N ASN A 155 3.32 5.01 2.19
CA ASN A 155 3.88 6.33 2.45
C ASN A 155 2.76 7.33 2.74
N PHE A 156 2.30 7.40 3.99
CA PHE A 156 1.25 8.34 4.38
C PHE A 156 1.28 8.77 5.84
N LEU A 157 0.94 10.04 6.07
CA LEU A 157 0.73 10.64 7.38
C LEU A 157 -0.77 10.65 7.71
N VAL A 158 -1.14 10.31 8.94
CA VAL A 158 -2.54 10.26 9.37
C VAL A 158 -2.69 10.63 10.85
N LYS A 159 -3.79 11.28 11.22
CA LYS A 159 -4.15 11.43 12.64
C LYS A 159 -4.46 10.07 13.25
N LYS A 160 -3.87 9.75 14.41
CA LYS A 160 -4.06 8.46 15.09
C LYS A 160 -5.53 8.12 15.29
N VAL A 161 -6.34 9.08 15.73
CA VAL A 161 -7.79 8.90 15.95
C VAL A 161 -8.52 8.50 14.67
N ILE A 162 -8.12 9.02 13.52
CA ILE A 162 -8.69 8.67 12.22
C ILE A 162 -8.24 7.27 11.80
N PHE A 163 -6.92 6.99 11.91
CA PHE A 163 -6.41 5.66 11.59
C PHE A 163 -7.09 4.57 12.41
N ASP A 164 -7.15 4.72 13.73
CA ASP A 164 -7.75 3.73 14.63
C ASP A 164 -9.26 3.54 14.35
N LYS A 165 -9.99 4.64 14.05
CA LYS A 165 -11.39 4.58 13.65
C LYS A 165 -11.60 3.78 12.37
N ILE A 166 -10.76 4.01 11.36
CA ILE A 166 -10.91 3.38 10.04
C ILE A 166 -10.38 1.94 10.06
N ASN A 167 -9.15 1.73 10.56
CA ASN A 167 -8.46 0.46 10.45
C ASN A 167 -9.11 -0.67 11.25
N LYS A 168 -9.71 -0.37 12.42
CA LYS A 168 -10.46 -1.37 13.22
C LYS A 168 -11.65 -2.00 12.48
N ASN A 169 -12.17 -1.34 11.46
CA ASN A 169 -13.26 -1.85 10.64
C ASN A 169 -12.79 -2.77 9.51
N ILE A 170 -11.46 -2.90 9.32
CA ILE A 170 -10.88 -3.77 8.31
C ILE A 170 -10.59 -5.14 8.93
N ASN A 171 -11.60 -6.01 8.89
CA ASN A 171 -11.51 -7.38 9.44
C ASN A 171 -11.01 -8.42 8.43
N ILE A 172 -10.49 -7.97 7.29
CA ILE A 172 -9.97 -8.81 6.21
C ILE A 172 -8.47 -8.60 6.14
N ASN A 173 -7.71 -9.68 6.21
CA ASN A 173 -6.28 -9.67 5.91
C ASN A 173 -6.08 -9.98 4.44
N GLY A 174 -4.96 -9.50 3.88
CA GLY A 174 -4.55 -9.84 2.53
C GLY A 174 -4.26 -8.63 1.65
N TYR A 175 -4.04 -8.91 0.36
CA TYR A 175 -3.64 -7.91 -0.60
C TYR A 175 -4.85 -7.11 -1.13
N GLY A 176 -4.63 -5.84 -1.49
CA GLY A 176 -5.69 -4.99 -2.07
C GLY A 176 -6.58 -4.26 -1.06
N MET A 177 -6.24 -4.28 0.24
CA MET A 177 -7.01 -3.57 1.27
C MET A 177 -6.97 -2.04 1.13
N ASP A 178 -6.06 -1.48 0.34
CA ASP A 178 -6.02 -0.05 0.04
C ASP A 178 -7.33 0.46 -0.59
N TYR A 179 -8.02 -0.38 -1.38
CA TYR A 179 -9.35 -0.04 -1.90
C TYR A 179 -10.38 0.12 -0.80
N PHE A 180 -10.35 -0.76 0.21
CA PHE A 180 -11.27 -0.69 1.33
C PHE A 180 -10.94 0.47 2.26
N PHE A 181 -9.65 0.67 2.55
CA PHE A 181 -9.20 1.82 3.34
C PHE A 181 -9.63 3.15 2.69
N GLY A 182 -9.45 3.30 1.38
CA GLY A 182 -9.91 4.47 0.63
C GLY A 182 -11.42 4.66 0.64
N ALA A 183 -12.20 3.58 0.55
CA ALA A 183 -13.65 3.62 0.64
C ALA A 183 -14.13 4.08 2.02
N LEU A 184 -13.51 3.57 3.08
CA LEU A 184 -13.82 3.98 4.46
C LEU A 184 -13.42 5.43 4.74
N LEU A 185 -12.28 5.90 4.23
CA LEU A 185 -11.89 7.31 4.31
C LEU A 185 -12.95 8.20 3.66
N LYS A 186 -13.44 7.82 2.48
CA LYS A 186 -14.49 8.55 1.75
C LYS A 186 -15.82 8.56 2.49
N GLU A 187 -16.26 7.42 2.99
CA GLU A 187 -17.51 7.28 3.75
C GLU A 187 -17.51 8.14 5.00
N ASN A 188 -16.35 8.27 5.65
CA ASN A 188 -16.17 9.10 6.83
C ASN A 188 -15.82 10.57 6.51
N LEU A 189 -15.86 10.99 5.24
CA LEU A 189 -15.57 12.35 4.78
C LEU A 189 -14.22 12.89 5.30
N VAL A 190 -13.23 12.01 5.43
CA VAL A 190 -11.89 12.36 5.93
C VAL A 190 -11.21 13.32 4.95
N SER A 191 -10.66 14.42 5.47
CA SER A 191 -9.94 15.39 4.63
C SER A 191 -8.56 14.85 4.24
N ILE A 192 -8.34 14.72 2.92
CA ILE A 192 -7.13 14.15 2.33
C ILE A 192 -6.38 15.18 1.52
N ASN A 193 -5.05 15.20 1.67
CA ASN A 193 -4.14 15.90 0.76
C ASN A 193 -3.14 14.91 0.15
N HIS A 194 -2.84 15.05 -1.14
CA HIS A 194 -1.75 14.36 -1.80
C HIS A 194 -0.62 15.35 -2.09
N ILE A 195 0.60 14.95 -1.77
CA ILE A 195 1.81 15.75 -1.97
C ILE A 195 2.85 14.97 -2.77
N ASP A 196 3.77 15.67 -3.43
CA ASP A 196 4.90 15.05 -4.11
C ASP A 196 6.08 14.93 -3.12
N ASN A 197 5.96 13.93 -2.23
CA ASN A 197 6.97 13.53 -1.24
C ASN A 197 7.14 12.00 -1.32
N GLU A 198 7.60 11.58 -2.49
CA GLU A 198 7.54 10.20 -2.94
C GLU A 198 8.60 9.33 -2.25
N VAL A 199 8.28 8.05 -2.22
CA VAL A 199 9.23 6.98 -1.95
C VAL A 199 9.44 6.12 -3.18
N THR A 200 10.65 5.59 -3.37
CA THR A 200 10.95 4.59 -4.40
C THR A 200 10.73 3.20 -3.82
N HIS A 201 9.95 2.37 -4.50
CA HIS A 201 9.65 1.01 -4.11
C HIS A 201 10.67 0.04 -4.72
N TYR A 202 11.55 -0.52 -3.88
CA TYR A 202 12.60 -1.46 -4.30
C TYR A 202 12.19 -2.94 -4.19
N GLY A 203 11.22 -3.25 -3.32
CA GLY A 203 10.71 -4.60 -3.10
C GLY A 203 9.77 -5.09 -4.20
N LEU A 204 10.15 -4.91 -5.49
CA LEU A 204 9.31 -5.32 -6.60
C LEU A 204 9.25 -6.85 -6.72
N ASP A 205 8.05 -7.39 -6.62
CA ASP A 205 7.80 -8.81 -6.86
C ASP A 205 8.13 -9.22 -8.31
N ASP A 206 8.54 -10.46 -8.48
CA ASP A 206 8.55 -11.08 -9.80
C ASP A 206 7.13 -11.20 -10.39
N ASN A 207 7.03 -11.45 -11.69
CA ASN A 207 5.74 -11.50 -12.38
C ASN A 207 4.78 -12.53 -11.80
N SER A 208 5.27 -13.70 -11.37
CA SER A 208 4.44 -14.78 -10.82
C SER A 208 3.87 -14.43 -9.45
N LYS A 209 4.70 -13.88 -8.57
CA LYS A 209 4.26 -13.38 -7.25
C LYS A 209 3.27 -12.23 -7.38
N PHE A 210 3.54 -11.29 -8.29
CA PHE A 210 2.63 -10.17 -8.52
C PHE A 210 1.26 -10.64 -9.04
N LEU A 211 1.22 -11.63 -9.94
CA LEU A 211 -0.03 -12.24 -10.41
C LEU A 211 -0.79 -12.94 -9.29
N ALA A 212 -0.09 -13.66 -8.40
CA ALA A 212 -0.72 -14.30 -7.24
C ALA A 212 -1.34 -13.27 -6.30
N LYS A 213 -0.60 -12.22 -5.93
CA LYS A 213 -1.11 -11.11 -5.11
C LYS A 213 -2.27 -10.38 -5.80
N THR A 214 -2.24 -10.26 -7.14
CA THR A 214 -3.35 -9.67 -7.90
C THR A 214 -4.62 -10.50 -7.80
N LYS A 215 -4.53 -11.83 -7.87
CA LYS A 215 -5.69 -12.72 -7.67
C LYS A 215 -6.30 -12.52 -6.29
N GLU A 216 -5.49 -12.57 -5.24
CA GLU A 216 -5.91 -12.32 -3.87
C GLU A 216 -6.61 -10.96 -3.72
N ALA A 217 -6.03 -9.89 -4.29
CA ALA A 217 -6.65 -8.56 -4.28
C ALA A 217 -8.02 -8.54 -4.98
N LEU A 218 -8.20 -9.30 -6.05
CA LEU A 218 -9.47 -9.39 -6.77
C LEU A 218 -10.51 -10.23 -6.02
N GLU A 219 -10.09 -11.28 -5.33
CA GLU A 219 -10.95 -12.08 -4.44
C GLU A 219 -11.47 -11.22 -3.27
N ASN A 220 -10.57 -10.49 -2.63
CA ASN A 220 -10.92 -9.55 -1.57
C ASN A 220 -11.86 -8.44 -2.10
N LEU A 221 -11.57 -7.89 -3.29
CA LEU A 221 -12.43 -6.88 -3.92
C LEU A 221 -13.82 -7.44 -4.26
N HIS A 222 -13.90 -8.68 -4.72
CA HIS A 222 -15.16 -9.37 -4.99
C HIS A 222 -15.96 -9.53 -3.69
N TYR A 223 -15.33 -10.02 -2.63
CA TYR A 223 -15.94 -10.14 -1.31
C TYR A 223 -16.50 -8.80 -0.80
N LEU A 224 -15.70 -7.74 -0.84
CA LEU A 224 -16.10 -6.39 -0.44
C LEU A 224 -17.30 -5.88 -1.25
N ASN A 225 -17.31 -6.13 -2.56
CA ASN A 225 -18.41 -5.71 -3.44
C ASN A 225 -19.69 -6.52 -3.20
N THR A 226 -19.58 -7.83 -3.01
CA THR A 226 -20.72 -8.74 -2.78
C THR A 226 -21.39 -8.44 -1.45
N ASN A 227 -20.60 -8.15 -0.41
CA ASN A 227 -21.09 -7.81 0.93
C ASN A 227 -21.44 -6.32 1.08
N LYS A 228 -21.42 -5.53 -0.01
CA LYS A 228 -21.77 -4.10 -0.03
C LYS A 228 -20.93 -3.23 0.92
N LEU A 229 -19.70 -3.66 1.21
CA LEU A 229 -18.76 -2.97 2.10
C LEU A 229 -18.04 -1.80 1.42
N ILE A 230 -18.15 -1.66 0.11
CA ILE A 230 -17.56 -0.58 -0.68
C ILE A 230 -18.57 0.03 -1.64
N ASN A 231 -18.46 1.35 -1.86
CA ASN A 231 -19.30 2.01 -2.85
C ASN A 231 -18.85 1.59 -4.26
N LYS A 232 -19.83 1.14 -4.99
CA LYS A 232 -19.67 0.51 -6.30
C LYS A 232 -19.06 1.42 -7.39
N ASN A 233 -19.08 2.74 -7.26
CA ASN A 233 -18.70 3.67 -8.33
C ASN A 233 -17.25 4.15 -8.26
N ASP A 234 -16.51 3.82 -7.21
CA ASP A 234 -15.19 4.40 -6.96
C ASP A 234 -14.04 3.59 -7.61
N ILE A 235 -14.28 2.31 -7.91
CA ILE A 235 -13.24 1.40 -8.40
C ILE A 235 -13.50 1.05 -9.88
N THR A 236 -12.58 1.45 -10.74
CA THR A 236 -12.73 1.34 -12.21
C THR A 236 -13.02 -0.09 -12.68
N ILE A 237 -12.33 -1.10 -12.16
CA ILE A 237 -12.56 -2.51 -12.57
C ILE A 237 -13.97 -3.00 -12.19
N LEU A 238 -14.53 -2.53 -11.07
CA LEU A 238 -15.89 -2.85 -10.69
C LEU A 238 -16.94 -2.21 -11.62
N LYS A 239 -16.67 -1.07 -12.23
CA LYS A 239 -17.56 -0.48 -13.24
C LYS A 239 -17.69 -1.41 -14.45
N TYR A 240 -16.56 -1.88 -15.00
CA TYR A 240 -16.58 -2.84 -16.11
C TYR A 240 -17.18 -4.20 -15.73
N TYR A 241 -16.84 -4.72 -14.55
CA TYR A 241 -17.42 -5.95 -14.02
C TYR A 241 -18.96 -5.90 -14.01
N ARG A 242 -19.54 -4.77 -13.59
CA ARG A 242 -21.00 -4.59 -13.56
C ARG A 242 -21.61 -4.42 -14.92
N LEU A 243 -20.95 -3.66 -15.80
CA LEU A 243 -21.38 -3.51 -17.17
C LEU A 243 -21.50 -4.90 -17.83
N PHE A 244 -20.48 -5.73 -17.67
CA PHE A 244 -20.52 -7.10 -18.21
C PHE A 244 -21.52 -8.01 -17.48
N ASN A 245 -21.75 -7.82 -16.20
CA ASN A 245 -22.79 -8.52 -15.47
C ASN A 245 -24.18 -8.12 -15.96
N PHE A 246 -24.42 -6.83 -16.17
CA PHE A 246 -25.70 -6.30 -16.67
C PHE A 246 -26.06 -6.85 -18.06
N PHE A 247 -25.10 -6.94 -18.96
CA PHE A 247 -25.29 -7.51 -20.30
C PHE A 247 -25.20 -9.05 -20.35
N GLY A 248 -25.07 -9.75 -19.24
CA GLY A 248 -24.93 -11.21 -19.20
C GLY A 248 -23.60 -11.75 -19.76
N LEU A 249 -22.62 -10.86 -20.03
CA LEU A 249 -21.37 -11.19 -20.71
C LEU A 249 -20.29 -11.82 -19.81
N LYS A 250 -20.49 -11.85 -18.47
CA LYS A 250 -19.51 -12.43 -17.52
C LYS A 250 -19.04 -13.83 -17.91
N LYS A 251 -20.00 -14.74 -18.23
CA LYS A 251 -19.68 -16.12 -18.58
C LYS A 251 -18.89 -16.22 -19.89
N ILE A 252 -19.21 -15.35 -20.86
CA ILE A 252 -18.55 -15.35 -22.18
C ILE A 252 -17.09 -14.88 -21.98
N ILE A 253 -16.86 -13.79 -21.27
CA ILE A 253 -15.52 -13.22 -20.99
C ILE A 253 -14.68 -14.21 -20.19
N SER A 254 -15.23 -14.79 -19.14
CA SER A 254 -14.55 -15.81 -18.35
C SER A 254 -14.16 -17.04 -19.19
N LYS A 255 -15.04 -17.50 -20.08
CA LYS A 255 -14.77 -18.64 -20.97
C LYS A 255 -13.69 -18.32 -22.01
N LEU A 256 -13.76 -17.16 -22.66
CA LEU A 256 -12.79 -16.73 -23.66
C LEU A 256 -11.37 -16.68 -23.06
N ILE A 257 -11.21 -16.06 -21.90
CA ILE A 257 -9.88 -15.97 -21.27
C ILE A 257 -9.41 -17.31 -20.75
N LYS A 258 -10.29 -18.22 -20.35
CA LYS A 258 -9.91 -19.60 -20.03
C LYS A 258 -9.33 -20.33 -21.23
N ILE A 259 -9.88 -20.13 -22.43
CA ILE A 259 -9.34 -20.69 -23.68
C ILE A 259 -7.94 -20.16 -23.96
N PHE A 260 -7.69 -18.87 -23.77
CA PHE A 260 -6.41 -18.22 -24.02
C PHE A 260 -5.48 -18.17 -22.78
N SER A 261 -5.82 -18.87 -21.69
CA SER A 261 -5.12 -18.76 -20.41
C SER A 261 -3.61 -19.00 -20.51
N LYS A 262 -3.19 -20.03 -21.29
CA LYS A 262 -1.75 -20.33 -21.49
C LYS A 262 -1.01 -19.19 -22.19
N SER A 263 -1.59 -18.59 -23.23
CA SER A 263 -0.99 -17.46 -23.96
C SER A 263 -0.95 -16.21 -23.08
N ILE A 264 -2.00 -15.92 -22.33
CA ILE A 264 -2.08 -14.82 -21.39
C ILE A 264 -1.03 -14.98 -20.29
N GLU A 265 -0.94 -16.15 -19.66
CA GLU A 265 0.06 -16.42 -18.63
C GLU A 265 1.49 -16.34 -19.17
N SER A 266 1.75 -16.85 -20.37
CA SER A 266 3.05 -16.75 -21.03
C SER A 266 3.45 -15.28 -21.25
N ASN A 267 2.52 -14.44 -21.73
CA ASN A 267 2.78 -13.00 -21.86
C ASN A 267 3.06 -12.34 -20.52
N LEU A 268 2.19 -12.54 -19.52
CA LEU A 268 2.27 -11.86 -18.24
C LEU A 268 3.46 -12.31 -17.38
N LYS A 269 3.94 -13.55 -17.55
CA LYS A 269 5.14 -14.07 -16.87
C LYS A 269 6.44 -13.86 -17.67
N GLY A 270 6.31 -13.46 -18.94
CA GLY A 270 7.44 -13.24 -19.84
C GLY A 270 8.22 -11.96 -19.55
N SER A 271 9.24 -11.69 -20.39
CA SER A 271 10.13 -10.52 -20.27
C SER A 271 9.51 -9.20 -20.72
N ASN A 272 8.43 -9.25 -21.52
CA ASN A 272 7.70 -8.08 -22.04
C ASN A 272 6.20 -8.19 -21.78
N PRO A 273 5.75 -8.13 -20.52
CA PRO A 273 4.33 -8.26 -20.19
C PRO A 273 3.52 -7.03 -20.64
N SER A 274 2.34 -7.27 -21.18
CA SER A 274 1.43 -6.22 -21.64
C SER A 274 0.45 -5.80 -20.54
N LEU A 275 0.39 -4.52 -20.21
CA LEU A 275 -0.61 -3.99 -19.27
C LEU A 275 -2.04 -4.15 -19.77
N PHE A 276 -2.27 -4.10 -21.09
CA PHE A 276 -3.59 -4.36 -21.67
C PHE A 276 -4.02 -5.82 -21.40
N VAL A 277 -3.13 -6.78 -21.67
CA VAL A 277 -3.38 -8.21 -21.36
C VAL A 277 -3.61 -8.40 -19.85
N PHE A 278 -2.87 -7.67 -19.01
CA PHE A 278 -3.05 -7.70 -17.57
C PHE A 278 -4.42 -7.15 -17.13
N ASP A 279 -4.89 -6.05 -17.71
CA ASP A 279 -6.20 -5.50 -17.38
C ASP A 279 -7.34 -6.46 -17.82
N LEU A 280 -7.22 -7.10 -18.99
CA LEU A 280 -8.13 -8.15 -19.42
C LEU A 280 -8.11 -9.36 -18.49
N TYR A 281 -6.93 -9.82 -18.10
CA TYR A 281 -6.76 -10.91 -17.14
C TYR A 281 -7.46 -10.61 -15.81
N ARG A 282 -7.23 -9.43 -15.23
CA ARG A 282 -7.84 -8.99 -13.97
C ARG A 282 -9.37 -8.99 -14.06
N LEU A 283 -9.91 -8.40 -15.13
CA LEU A 283 -11.36 -8.29 -15.32
C LEU A 283 -12.01 -9.65 -15.49
N SER A 284 -11.38 -10.51 -16.26
CA SER A 284 -11.89 -11.88 -16.48
C SER A 284 -11.83 -12.73 -15.21
N TYR A 285 -10.71 -12.64 -14.47
CA TYR A 285 -10.60 -13.34 -13.20
C TYR A 285 -11.73 -12.90 -12.25
N LEU A 286 -11.96 -11.59 -12.12
CA LEU A 286 -13.07 -11.05 -11.33
C LEU A 286 -14.44 -11.55 -11.83
N CYS A 287 -14.64 -11.66 -13.15
CA CYS A 287 -15.87 -12.21 -13.75
C CYS A 287 -16.05 -13.72 -13.50
N SER A 288 -14.98 -14.45 -13.21
CA SER A 288 -15.02 -15.88 -12.92
C SER A 288 -15.39 -16.23 -11.47
N LEU A 289 -15.24 -15.25 -10.56
CA LEU A 289 -15.60 -15.42 -9.16
C LEU A 289 -17.15 -15.52 -9.00
N LYS A 290 -17.57 -16.40 -8.07
CA LYS A 290 -18.99 -16.71 -7.82
C LYS A 290 -19.57 -15.89 -6.68
#